data_8501bbddf56a265dc87bb8ac2cc2a54c
#
_entry.id   8501bbddf56a265dc87bb8ac2cc2a54c
#
_cell.length_a   1.000
_cell.length_b   1.000
_cell.length_c   1.000
_cell.angle_alpha   90.00
_cell.angle_beta   90.00
_cell.angle_gamma   90.00
#
_symmetry.space_group_name_H-M   'P 1'
#
loop_
_entity.id
_entity.type
_entity.pdbx_description
1 polymer ?
#
loop_
_entity_poly.entity_id
_entity_poly.type
_entity_poly.pdbx_seq_one_letter_code
_entity_poly.pdbx_strand_id
1 'polypeptide(L)'
;HGNICVVGDDDQSIYRFRGADITNILSFEQRYKNARTIRLEQNYRSTQNILDAANAVIRNNQGRKGKTLWTQNGAGDPVTIKTCYNESDEANFVVGDIMARYNQGANWRDNAILYRMNAQSNALEYAFKRNAVPYKIVGGVKFFDRAEVKDMLAYLCVICNPADDLRLRRIINVPSRKIGGASLEKAQAIAAAEGR
;
A
#
# COMPACT_ATOMS: atom_id res chain seq x y z
N HIS A 1 -28.60 18.51 21.50
CA HIS A 1 -27.70 19.65 21.31
C HIS A 1 -27.56 19.90 19.82
N GLY A 2 -27.94 21.11 19.35
CA GLY A 2 -27.96 21.47 17.91
C GLY A 2 -26.62 21.95 17.34
N ASN A 3 -25.53 21.85 18.09
CA ASN A 3 -24.21 22.31 17.66
C ASN A 3 -23.32 21.12 17.26
N ILE A 4 -23.46 20.73 15.98
CA ILE A 4 -22.70 19.61 15.38
C ILE A 4 -21.98 20.14 14.16
N CYS A 5 -20.67 19.86 14.04
CA CYS A 5 -19.87 20.09 12.87
C CYS A 5 -19.31 18.73 12.37
N VAL A 6 -19.47 18.45 11.10
CA VAL A 6 -18.97 17.24 10.45
C VAL A 6 -18.07 17.65 9.29
N VAL A 7 -16.89 17.03 9.21
CA VAL A 7 -15.94 17.25 8.14
C VAL A 7 -15.70 15.93 7.41
N GLY A 8 -15.71 15.98 6.08
CA GLY A 8 -15.45 14.79 5.27
C GLY A 8 -15.15 15.15 3.84
N ASP A 9 -14.70 14.16 3.08
CA ASP A 9 -14.40 14.31 1.66
C ASP A 9 -15.02 13.14 0.89
N ASP A 10 -16.09 13.46 0.15
CA ASP A 10 -16.83 12.49 -0.66
C ASP A 10 -15.99 11.95 -1.82
N ASP A 11 -15.05 12.72 -2.35
CA ASP A 11 -14.19 12.31 -3.45
C ASP A 11 -13.07 11.34 -2.99
N GLN A 12 -12.73 11.31 -1.70
CA GLN A 12 -11.74 10.41 -1.13
C GLN A 12 -12.32 9.13 -0.52
N SER A 13 -13.62 8.87 -0.69
CA SER A 13 -14.28 7.64 -0.22
C SER A 13 -13.94 6.44 -1.09
N ILE A 14 -12.66 6.04 -1.11
CA ILE A 14 -12.11 4.97 -1.96
C ILE A 14 -12.22 3.56 -1.35
N TYR A 15 -12.73 3.42 -0.13
CA TYR A 15 -12.87 2.14 0.58
C TYR A 15 -14.28 1.52 0.53
N ARG A 16 -15.11 1.89 -0.44
CA ARG A 16 -16.45 1.32 -0.61
C ARG A 16 -16.44 -0.20 -0.70
N PHE A 17 -15.44 -0.78 -1.35
CA PHE A 17 -15.25 -2.22 -1.44
C PHE A 17 -14.92 -2.90 -0.08
N ARG A 18 -14.60 -2.11 0.97
CA ARG A 18 -14.43 -2.57 2.36
C ARG A 18 -15.58 -2.16 3.27
N GLY A 19 -16.75 -1.80 2.72
CA GLY A 19 -17.93 -1.42 3.48
C GLY A 19 -17.97 0.04 3.93
N ALA A 20 -17.08 0.91 3.44
CA ALA A 20 -17.21 2.35 3.71
C ALA A 20 -18.45 2.92 3.01
N ASP A 21 -19.29 3.62 3.77
CA ASP A 21 -20.53 4.20 3.30
C ASP A 21 -20.43 5.73 3.25
N ILE A 22 -20.47 6.27 2.04
CA ILE A 22 -20.45 7.71 1.77
C ILE A 22 -21.81 8.37 2.03
N THR A 23 -22.91 7.58 2.12
CA THR A 23 -24.26 8.11 2.27
C THR A 23 -24.42 8.94 3.54
N ASN A 24 -23.64 8.64 4.58
CA ASN A 24 -23.63 9.41 5.81
C ASN A 24 -23.25 10.89 5.60
N ILE A 25 -22.30 11.20 4.72
CA ILE A 25 -21.90 12.56 4.37
C ILE A 25 -22.92 13.18 3.42
N LEU A 26 -23.36 12.42 2.42
CA LEU A 26 -24.28 12.91 1.40
C LEU A 26 -25.68 13.22 1.98
N SER A 27 -26.17 12.40 2.92
CA SER A 27 -27.47 12.54 3.55
C SER A 27 -27.51 13.48 4.76
N PHE A 28 -26.36 14.06 5.16
CA PHE A 28 -26.28 14.90 6.34
C PHE A 28 -27.25 16.09 6.30
N GLU A 29 -27.34 16.80 5.17
CA GLU A 29 -28.26 17.91 4.96
C GLU A 29 -29.72 17.49 5.01
N GLN A 30 -30.03 16.26 4.59
CA GLN A 30 -31.40 15.72 4.67
C GLN A 30 -31.82 15.44 6.12
N ARG A 31 -30.87 14.99 6.94
CA ARG A 31 -31.09 14.70 8.37
C ARG A 31 -31.17 15.97 9.22
N TYR A 32 -30.38 16.97 8.87
CA TYR A 32 -30.25 18.24 9.59
C TYR A 32 -30.69 19.39 8.68
N LYS A 33 -31.97 19.74 8.69
CA LYS A 33 -32.56 20.72 7.76
C LYS A 33 -31.93 22.12 7.81
N ASN A 34 -31.27 22.47 8.92
CA ASN A 34 -30.59 23.77 9.10
C ASN A 34 -29.07 23.66 8.91
N ALA A 35 -28.58 22.53 8.38
CA ALA A 35 -27.16 22.36 8.15
C ALA A 35 -26.67 23.30 7.04
N ARG A 36 -25.54 23.93 7.27
CA ARG A 36 -24.82 24.75 6.27
C ARG A 36 -23.63 23.96 5.78
N THR A 37 -23.58 23.66 4.49
CA THR A 37 -22.42 23.04 3.85
C THR A 37 -21.45 24.09 3.33
N ILE A 38 -20.20 23.98 3.72
CA ILE A 38 -19.09 24.81 3.23
C ILE A 38 -18.17 23.88 2.44
N ARG A 39 -17.85 24.23 1.19
CA ARG A 39 -16.91 23.48 0.35
C ARG A 39 -15.53 24.10 0.45
N LEU A 40 -14.53 23.27 0.74
CA LEU A 40 -13.13 23.67 0.75
C LEU A 40 -12.55 23.24 -0.60
N GLU A 41 -12.49 24.18 -1.55
CA GLU A 41 -12.07 23.93 -2.93
C GLU A 41 -10.64 24.38 -3.20
N GLN A 42 -10.10 25.30 -2.39
CA GLN A 42 -8.71 25.72 -2.52
C GLN A 42 -7.78 24.65 -1.96
N ASN A 43 -6.85 24.21 -2.80
CA ASN A 43 -5.79 23.28 -2.45
C ASN A 43 -4.47 24.01 -2.29
N TYR A 44 -3.75 23.71 -1.21
CA TYR A 44 -2.48 24.38 -0.84
C TYR A 44 -1.27 23.46 -1.03
N ARG A 45 -1.49 22.21 -1.46
CA ARG A 45 -0.44 21.19 -1.59
C ARG A 45 0.08 21.09 -3.02
N SER A 46 -0.82 20.95 -3.97
CA SER A 46 -0.53 20.57 -5.35
C SER A 46 -0.50 21.77 -6.29
N THR A 47 0.15 21.61 -7.43
CA THR A 47 0.09 22.54 -8.57
C THR A 47 -1.15 22.29 -9.41
N GLN A 48 -1.52 23.23 -10.28
CA GLN A 48 -2.78 23.19 -11.03
C GLN A 48 -2.86 21.99 -11.98
N ASN A 49 -1.77 21.62 -12.67
CA ASN A 49 -1.76 20.46 -13.57
C ASN A 49 -2.12 19.14 -12.85
N ILE A 50 -1.68 18.97 -11.61
CA ILE A 50 -2.04 17.81 -10.78
C ILE A 50 -3.52 17.86 -10.44
N LEU A 51 -4.04 19.03 -10.05
CA LEU A 51 -5.45 19.18 -9.70
C LEU A 51 -6.37 19.00 -10.92
N ASP A 52 -5.97 19.46 -12.07
CA ASP A 52 -6.73 19.27 -13.32
C ASP A 52 -6.85 17.79 -13.68
N ALA A 53 -5.77 17.04 -13.58
CA ALA A 53 -5.79 15.59 -13.76
C ALA A 53 -6.69 14.91 -12.71
N ALA A 54 -6.59 15.28 -11.44
CA ALA A 54 -7.43 14.74 -10.38
C ALA A 54 -8.92 15.09 -10.58
N ASN A 55 -9.23 16.34 -10.92
CA ASN A 55 -10.58 16.80 -11.25
C ASN A 55 -11.17 16.05 -12.46
N ALA A 56 -10.35 15.77 -13.49
CA ALA A 56 -10.77 15.01 -14.65
C ALA A 56 -11.13 13.56 -14.31
N VAL A 57 -10.32 12.90 -13.48
CA VAL A 57 -10.59 11.53 -13.02
C VAL A 57 -11.85 11.46 -12.17
N ILE A 58 -11.95 12.33 -11.17
CA ILE A 58 -13.06 12.26 -10.20
C ILE A 58 -14.41 12.67 -10.81
N ARG A 59 -14.41 13.41 -11.91
CA ARG A 59 -15.62 13.80 -12.64
C ARG A 59 -16.43 12.59 -13.13
N ASN A 60 -15.79 11.44 -13.33
CA ASN A 60 -16.44 10.19 -13.73
C ASN A 60 -17.25 9.55 -12.59
N ASN A 61 -17.05 9.95 -11.34
CA ASN A 61 -17.79 9.43 -10.20
C ASN A 61 -19.18 10.08 -10.12
N GLN A 62 -20.21 9.23 -10.08
CA GLN A 62 -21.58 9.65 -9.87
C GLN A 62 -21.91 9.74 -8.37
N GLY A 63 -22.90 10.59 -7.99
CA GLY A 63 -23.37 10.69 -6.61
C GLY A 63 -22.45 11.49 -5.68
N ARG A 64 -21.62 12.37 -6.20
CA ARG A 64 -20.78 13.30 -5.44
C ARG A 64 -21.47 14.66 -5.26
N LYS A 65 -21.10 15.42 -4.23
CA LYS A 65 -21.59 16.80 -4.01
C LYS A 65 -21.01 17.83 -5.01
N GLY A 66 -20.07 17.42 -5.84
CA GLY A 66 -19.44 18.24 -6.87
C GLY A 66 -18.65 19.42 -6.31
N LYS A 67 -17.34 19.32 -6.33
CA LYS A 67 -16.39 20.41 -6.10
C LYS A 67 -15.33 20.37 -7.17
N THR A 68 -14.67 21.50 -7.42
CA THR A 68 -13.54 21.61 -8.33
C THR A 68 -12.37 22.18 -7.56
N LEU A 69 -11.33 21.38 -7.40
CA LEU A 69 -10.13 21.83 -6.70
C LEU A 69 -9.33 22.80 -7.59
N TRP A 70 -8.86 23.89 -6.97
CA TRP A 70 -8.01 24.90 -7.58
C TRP A 70 -6.89 25.31 -6.62
N THR A 71 -5.83 25.92 -7.12
CA THR A 71 -4.68 26.35 -6.32
C THR A 71 -4.09 27.67 -6.79
N GLN A 72 -3.31 28.31 -5.92
CA GLN A 72 -2.46 29.45 -6.24
C GLN A 72 -0.98 29.04 -6.48
N ASN A 73 -0.66 27.76 -6.42
CA ASN A 73 0.72 27.25 -6.55
C ASN A 73 1.24 27.24 -8.01
N GLY A 74 0.53 27.87 -8.95
CA GLY A 74 0.90 27.88 -10.36
C GLY A 74 0.59 26.57 -11.10
N ALA A 75 0.97 26.51 -12.37
CA ALA A 75 0.67 25.35 -13.23
C ALA A 75 1.44 24.09 -12.81
N GLY A 76 2.73 24.23 -12.49
CA GLY A 76 3.62 23.09 -12.20
C GLY A 76 3.97 22.29 -13.44
N ASP A 77 4.67 21.18 -13.23
CA ASP A 77 5.05 20.26 -14.29
C ASP A 77 3.84 19.49 -14.84
N PRO A 78 3.86 19.11 -16.13
CA PRO A 78 2.82 18.27 -16.72
C PRO A 78 2.78 16.88 -16.07
N VAL A 79 1.58 16.30 -15.95
CA VAL A 79 1.42 14.90 -15.54
C VAL A 79 1.84 14.00 -16.70
N THR A 80 2.81 13.11 -16.46
CA THR A 80 3.32 12.17 -17.45
C THR A 80 2.62 10.82 -17.34
N ILE A 81 2.17 10.26 -18.45
CA ILE A 81 1.63 8.90 -18.53
C ILE A 81 2.63 8.04 -19.32
N LYS A 82 3.06 6.93 -18.71
CA LYS A 82 3.96 5.96 -19.34
C LYS A 82 3.27 4.61 -19.43
N THR A 83 3.20 4.05 -20.64
CA THR A 83 2.79 2.66 -20.86
C THR A 83 4.03 1.77 -20.87
N CYS A 84 4.00 0.71 -20.08
CA CYS A 84 5.07 -0.27 -19.96
C CYS A 84 4.59 -1.64 -20.47
N TYR A 85 5.53 -2.51 -20.88
CA TYR A 85 5.21 -3.83 -21.43
C TYR A 85 4.78 -4.82 -20.33
N ASN A 86 5.37 -4.70 -19.15
CA ASN A 86 5.10 -5.55 -17.97
C ASN A 86 5.53 -4.83 -16.69
N GLU A 87 5.29 -5.47 -15.55
CA GLU A 87 5.62 -4.95 -14.23
C GLU A 87 7.12 -4.73 -14.00
N SER A 88 7.97 -5.51 -14.66
CA SER A 88 9.43 -5.33 -14.55
C SER A 88 9.90 -4.10 -15.32
N ASP A 89 9.32 -3.85 -16.50
CA ASP A 89 9.58 -2.65 -17.29
C ASP A 89 9.09 -1.39 -16.55
N GLU A 90 7.89 -1.46 -15.96
CA GLU A 90 7.37 -0.39 -15.10
C GLU A 90 8.31 -0.08 -13.92
N ALA A 91 8.74 -1.11 -13.18
CA ALA A 91 9.62 -0.95 -12.04
C ALA A 91 11.00 -0.38 -12.44
N ASN A 92 11.56 -0.82 -13.57
CA ASN A 92 12.84 -0.30 -14.09
C ASN A 92 12.70 1.16 -14.53
N PHE A 93 11.59 1.52 -15.19
CA PHE A 93 11.32 2.90 -15.57
C PHE A 93 11.25 3.81 -14.33
N VAL A 94 10.48 3.42 -13.32
CA VAL A 94 10.33 4.18 -12.07
C VAL A 94 11.67 4.38 -11.35
N VAL A 95 12.45 3.31 -11.20
CA VAL A 95 13.77 3.40 -10.55
C VAL A 95 14.74 4.26 -11.37
N GLY A 96 14.71 4.13 -12.70
CA GLY A 96 15.52 4.95 -13.60
C GLY A 96 15.21 6.45 -13.50
N ASP A 97 13.93 6.83 -13.46
CA ASP A 97 13.49 8.22 -13.28
C ASP A 97 13.93 8.78 -11.92
N ILE A 98 13.76 8.01 -10.84
CA ILE A 98 14.19 8.41 -9.50
C ILE A 98 15.71 8.61 -9.44
N MET A 99 16.48 7.71 -10.05
CA MET A 99 17.94 7.84 -10.12
C MET A 99 18.37 9.07 -10.93
N ALA A 100 17.69 9.33 -12.05
CA ALA A 100 17.97 10.51 -12.87
C ALA A 100 17.71 11.83 -12.07
N ARG A 101 16.64 11.88 -11.33
CA ARG A 101 16.31 13.03 -10.44
C ARG A 101 17.34 13.18 -9.31
N TYR A 102 17.75 12.07 -8.70
CA TYR A 102 18.79 12.08 -7.68
C TYR A 102 20.12 12.63 -8.22
N ASN A 103 20.52 12.22 -9.41
CA ASN A 103 21.73 12.73 -10.08
C ASN A 103 21.65 14.24 -10.44
N GLN A 104 20.43 14.77 -10.52
CA GLN A 104 20.14 16.20 -10.71
C GLN A 104 20.05 16.99 -9.39
N GLY A 105 20.30 16.33 -8.24
CA GLY A 105 20.33 16.95 -6.92
C GLY A 105 19.06 16.80 -6.08
N ALA A 106 18.06 16.03 -6.53
CA ALA A 106 16.90 15.68 -5.71
C ALA A 106 17.27 14.67 -4.61
N ASN A 107 16.49 14.62 -3.53
CA ASN A 107 16.70 13.62 -2.49
C ASN A 107 15.86 12.37 -2.75
N TRP A 108 16.32 11.20 -2.30
CA TRP A 108 15.54 9.96 -2.34
C TRP A 108 14.15 10.10 -1.69
N ARG A 109 14.09 10.81 -0.56
CA ARG A 109 12.86 11.05 0.21
C ARG A 109 11.81 11.92 -0.48
N ASP A 110 12.18 12.60 -1.56
CA ASP A 110 11.28 13.49 -2.29
C ASP A 110 10.39 12.72 -3.27
N ASN A 111 10.59 11.39 -3.37
CA ASN A 111 9.83 10.50 -4.24
C ASN A 111 8.89 9.60 -3.45
N ALA A 112 7.68 9.39 -3.97
CA ALA A 112 6.72 8.44 -3.44
C ALA A 112 6.10 7.62 -4.57
N ILE A 113 5.95 6.31 -4.36
CA ILE A 113 5.29 5.41 -5.29
C ILE A 113 4.01 4.90 -4.65
N LEU A 114 2.89 5.12 -5.32
CA LEU A 114 1.58 4.66 -4.88
C LEU A 114 1.11 3.53 -5.79
N TYR A 115 0.65 2.44 -5.21
CA TYR A 115 0.11 1.29 -5.94
C TYR A 115 -1.20 0.79 -5.29
N ARG A 116 -2.02 0.12 -6.09
CA ARG A 116 -3.35 -0.33 -5.66
C ARG A 116 -3.30 -1.62 -4.85
N MET A 117 -2.45 -2.55 -5.24
CA MET A 117 -2.35 -3.88 -4.65
C MET A 117 -0.94 -4.13 -4.11
N ASN A 118 -0.87 -4.76 -2.92
CA ASN A 118 0.41 -5.09 -2.30
C ASN A 118 1.31 -5.99 -3.18
N ALA A 119 0.72 -6.80 -4.07
CA ALA A 119 1.50 -7.63 -4.99
C ALA A 119 2.39 -6.81 -5.94
N GLN A 120 1.98 -5.59 -6.30
CA GLN A 120 2.75 -4.70 -7.17
C GLN A 120 4.07 -4.24 -6.54
N SER A 121 4.18 -4.25 -5.20
CA SER A 121 5.44 -3.89 -4.53
C SER A 121 6.59 -4.82 -4.86
N ASN A 122 6.32 -6.08 -5.25
CA ASN A 122 7.37 -7.09 -5.43
C ASN A 122 8.35 -6.71 -6.56
N ALA A 123 7.83 -6.35 -7.73
CA ALA A 123 8.65 -5.93 -8.87
C ALA A 123 9.44 -4.64 -8.55
N LEU A 124 8.78 -3.69 -7.88
CA LEU A 124 9.41 -2.46 -7.43
C LEU A 124 10.53 -2.74 -6.44
N GLU A 125 10.28 -3.53 -5.38
CA GLU A 125 11.29 -3.87 -4.38
C GLU A 125 12.51 -4.56 -5.01
N TYR A 126 12.27 -5.47 -5.97
CA TYR A 126 13.34 -6.13 -6.69
C TYR A 126 14.20 -5.13 -7.48
N ALA A 127 13.56 -4.21 -8.23
CA ALA A 127 14.25 -3.19 -9.00
C ALA A 127 15.04 -2.22 -8.10
N PHE A 128 14.48 -1.78 -6.97
CA PHE A 128 15.18 -0.93 -6.00
C PHE A 128 16.40 -1.62 -5.40
N LYS A 129 16.28 -2.89 -4.98
CA LYS A 129 17.39 -3.67 -4.44
C LYS A 129 18.50 -3.88 -5.46
N ARG A 130 18.15 -4.24 -6.71
CA ARG A 130 19.12 -4.46 -7.79
C ARG A 130 19.92 -3.21 -8.12
N ASN A 131 19.33 -2.04 -8.01
CA ASN A 131 19.98 -0.76 -8.29
C ASN A 131 20.54 -0.07 -7.03
N ALA A 132 20.54 -0.74 -5.88
CA ALA A 132 21.00 -0.20 -4.58
C ALA A 132 20.35 1.14 -4.19
N VAL A 133 19.10 1.40 -4.63
CA VAL A 133 18.35 2.59 -4.29
C VAL A 133 17.62 2.38 -2.95
N PRO A 134 17.83 3.22 -1.94
CA PRO A 134 17.19 3.07 -0.64
C PRO A 134 15.67 3.32 -0.74
N TYR A 135 14.86 2.49 -0.09
CA TYR A 135 13.42 2.62 -0.06
C TYR A 135 12.82 2.19 1.28
N LYS A 136 11.61 2.65 1.55
CA LYS A 136 10.79 2.23 2.71
C LYS A 136 9.38 1.93 2.25
N ILE A 137 8.83 0.78 2.66
CA ILE A 137 7.42 0.46 2.48
C ILE A 137 6.64 1.03 3.66
N VAL A 138 5.59 1.80 3.37
CA VAL A 138 4.72 2.40 4.36
C VAL A 138 3.37 1.69 4.35
N GLY A 139 2.90 1.25 5.52
CA GLY A 139 1.60 0.59 5.67
C GLY A 139 1.53 -0.85 5.14
N GLY A 140 2.66 -1.45 4.79
CA GLY A 140 2.75 -2.84 4.31
C GLY A 140 3.90 -3.60 4.96
N VAL A 141 3.87 -4.92 4.80
CA VAL A 141 4.98 -5.81 5.14
C VAL A 141 5.74 -6.11 3.86
N LYS A 142 7.08 -6.03 3.89
CA LYS A 142 7.91 -6.40 2.73
C LYS A 142 7.52 -7.79 2.23
N PHE A 143 7.57 -8.01 0.92
CA PHE A 143 7.12 -9.26 0.31
C PHE A 143 7.71 -10.50 1.00
N PHE A 144 9.03 -10.52 1.19
CA PHE A 144 9.71 -11.64 1.85
C PHE A 144 9.50 -11.72 3.37
N ASP A 145 8.90 -10.70 3.98
CA ASP A 145 8.57 -10.68 5.41
C ASP A 145 7.16 -11.16 5.71
N ARG A 146 6.33 -11.35 4.68
CA ARG A 146 4.98 -11.89 4.82
C ARG A 146 5.02 -13.31 5.37
N ALA A 147 4.05 -13.63 6.26
CA ALA A 147 4.00 -14.92 6.94
C ALA A 147 3.94 -16.08 5.93
N GLU A 148 3.05 -15.99 4.95
CA GLU A 148 2.84 -17.00 3.91
C GLU A 148 4.07 -17.24 3.05
N VAL A 149 4.83 -16.17 2.73
CA VAL A 149 6.08 -16.29 1.96
C VAL A 149 7.17 -16.96 2.80
N LYS A 150 7.28 -16.57 4.08
CA LYS A 150 8.22 -17.21 5.02
C LYS A 150 7.89 -18.69 5.25
N ASP A 151 6.59 -19.02 5.28
CA ASP A 151 6.16 -20.42 5.43
C ASP A 151 6.53 -21.24 4.20
N MET A 152 6.26 -20.74 2.99
CA MET A 152 6.64 -21.41 1.74
C MET A 152 8.16 -21.60 1.63
N LEU A 153 8.93 -20.55 1.96
CA LEU A 153 10.40 -20.65 1.98
C LEU A 153 10.88 -21.66 3.01
N ALA A 154 10.25 -21.72 4.18
CA ALA A 154 10.59 -22.69 5.21
C ALA A 154 10.33 -24.13 4.73
N TYR A 155 9.25 -24.40 4.01
CA TYR A 155 9.00 -25.70 3.38
C TYR A 155 10.11 -26.08 2.41
N LEU A 156 10.46 -25.17 1.50
CA LEU A 156 11.53 -25.43 0.52
C LEU A 156 12.87 -25.69 1.21
N CYS A 157 13.18 -24.91 2.25
CA CYS A 157 14.44 -25.08 3.00
C CYS A 157 14.49 -26.43 3.72
N VAL A 158 13.39 -26.90 4.35
CA VAL A 158 13.34 -28.20 5.03
C VAL A 158 13.46 -29.34 4.01
N ILE A 159 12.92 -29.20 2.80
CA ILE A 159 13.10 -30.17 1.72
C ILE A 159 14.59 -30.27 1.33
N CYS A 160 15.29 -29.14 1.22
CA CYS A 160 16.72 -29.11 0.88
C CYS A 160 17.64 -29.51 2.04
N ASN A 161 17.25 -29.20 3.27
CA ASN A 161 17.98 -29.53 4.48
C ASN A 161 17.02 -30.03 5.58
N PRO A 162 16.81 -31.34 5.69
CA PRO A 162 15.91 -31.93 6.70
C PRO A 162 16.35 -31.68 8.15
N ALA A 163 17.59 -31.27 8.40
CA ALA A 163 18.13 -30.96 9.72
C ALA A 163 17.86 -29.50 10.15
N ASP A 164 17.08 -28.73 9.40
CA ASP A 164 16.75 -27.33 9.74
C ASP A 164 15.57 -27.28 10.71
N ASP A 165 15.84 -27.52 11.97
CA ASP A 165 14.84 -27.52 13.06
C ASP A 165 14.10 -26.19 13.20
N LEU A 166 14.77 -25.06 12.96
CA LEU A 166 14.15 -23.75 13.08
C LEU A 166 13.02 -23.58 12.07
N ARG A 167 13.28 -23.98 10.82
CA ARG A 167 12.29 -23.91 9.76
C ARG A 167 11.21 -24.99 9.88
N LEU A 168 11.60 -26.19 10.34
CA LEU A 168 10.66 -27.25 10.63
C LEU A 168 9.66 -26.80 11.71
N ARG A 169 10.10 -26.22 12.81
CA ARG A 169 9.22 -25.68 13.86
C ARG A 169 8.24 -24.64 13.33
N ARG A 170 8.69 -23.81 12.41
CA ARG A 170 7.83 -22.81 11.80
C ARG A 170 6.65 -23.43 11.05
N ILE A 171 6.88 -24.49 10.29
CA ILE A 171 5.87 -25.08 9.38
C ILE A 171 5.13 -26.28 9.93
N ILE A 172 5.55 -26.85 11.05
CA ILE A 172 5.01 -28.09 11.57
C ILE A 172 3.48 -28.04 11.80
N ASN A 173 2.95 -26.86 12.09
CA ASN A 173 1.52 -26.58 12.24
C ASN A 173 0.96 -25.64 11.16
N VAL A 174 1.62 -25.48 10.04
CA VAL A 174 1.17 -24.68 8.88
C VAL A 174 1.11 -25.60 7.65
N PRO A 175 -0.07 -26.04 7.19
CA PRO A 175 -1.40 -25.87 7.78
C PRO A 175 -1.52 -26.57 9.15
N SER A 176 -2.59 -26.23 9.90
CA SER A 176 -2.80 -26.78 11.25
C SER A 176 -2.85 -28.32 11.25
N ARG A 177 -1.95 -28.95 12.02
CA ARG A 177 -1.86 -30.40 12.18
C ARG A 177 -2.17 -30.85 13.62
N LYS A 178 -2.59 -29.92 14.49
CA LYS A 178 -2.95 -30.17 15.89
C LYS A 178 -1.78 -30.71 16.73
N ILE A 179 -0.54 -30.39 16.37
CA ILE A 179 0.65 -30.78 17.12
C ILE A 179 0.84 -29.75 18.23
N GLY A 180 0.56 -30.14 19.48
CA GLY A 180 0.73 -29.25 20.64
C GLY A 180 2.18 -29.03 21.04
N GLY A 181 2.45 -27.95 21.82
CA GLY A 181 3.78 -27.63 22.33
C GLY A 181 4.44 -28.78 23.09
N ALA A 182 3.66 -29.46 23.97
CA ALA A 182 4.15 -30.61 24.72
C ALA A 182 4.60 -31.79 23.82
N SER A 183 3.94 -32.01 22.68
CA SER A 183 4.35 -33.04 21.71
C SER A 183 5.66 -32.67 21.01
N LEU A 184 5.84 -31.40 20.71
CA LEU A 184 7.06 -30.85 20.12
C LEU A 184 8.25 -30.95 21.09
N GLU A 185 8.06 -30.57 22.35
CA GLU A 185 9.08 -30.67 23.39
C GLU A 185 9.50 -32.13 23.63
N LYS A 186 8.53 -33.06 23.64
CA LYS A 186 8.81 -34.47 23.77
C LYS A 186 9.59 -35.04 22.58
N ALA A 187 9.24 -34.64 21.36
CA ALA A 187 9.96 -35.03 20.15
C ALA A 187 11.41 -34.52 20.18
N GLN A 188 11.62 -33.28 20.61
CA GLN A 188 12.94 -32.68 20.76
C GLN A 188 13.81 -33.37 21.81
N ALA A 189 13.22 -33.74 22.95
CA ALA A 189 13.93 -34.47 24.00
C ALA A 189 14.40 -35.86 23.51
N ILE A 190 13.59 -36.54 22.72
CA ILE A 190 13.94 -37.84 22.10
C ILE A 190 15.07 -37.62 21.06
N ALA A 191 14.92 -36.67 20.16
CA ALA A 191 15.93 -36.35 19.13
C ALA A 191 17.28 -36.02 19.77
N ALA A 192 17.29 -35.19 20.81
CA ALA A 192 18.51 -34.84 21.55
C ALA A 192 19.18 -36.06 22.23
N ALA A 193 18.37 -36.98 22.77
CA ALA A 193 18.89 -38.21 23.37
C ALA A 193 19.47 -39.21 22.35
N GLU A 194 18.99 -39.16 21.09
CA GLU A 194 19.48 -40.02 19.98
C GLU A 194 20.60 -39.33 19.15
N GLY A 195 21.00 -38.12 19.52
CA GLY A 195 22.07 -37.37 18.80
C GLY A 195 21.64 -36.88 17.42
N ARG A 196 20.39 -36.65 17.24
CA ARG A 196 19.78 -36.17 15.99
C ARG A 196 19.29 -34.74 16.08
#